data_33dfa999fa02ea2697cdf33662704ec4
#
_entry.id   33dfa999fa02ea2697cdf33662704ec4
#
_cell.length_a   1.000
_cell.length_b   1.000
_cell.length_c   1.000
_cell.angle_alpha   90.00
_cell.angle_beta   90.00
_cell.angle_gamma   90.00
#
_symmetry.space_group_name_H-M   'P 1'
#
loop_
_entity.id
_entity.type
_entity.pdbx_description
1 polymer ?
#
loop_
_entity_poly.entity_id
_entity_poly.type
_entity_poly.pdbx_seq_one_letter_code
_entity_poly.pdbx_strand_id
1 'polypeptide(L)'
;MKTIMLIALSVFSISAMAQEKTNNKAKWEKMKSMKPIFTHGIGVSFQNFDALNHRIASFPQYDGLNNRIWTLTAGSMHVMNNFVSQMTVTAGSSLTGNPSKRSSTLRTIGGGFDLGYDVIPSETIMLYPLVGIGGETFHAIYYRDVNAVEFDAIANSTTVQNSIRKTKFVNSAFTYRLGLGMSVKSPRDEHGTIGIQAGYVSGFHDEKWKSAEYQNLSNAPHDVIKRFSVSLIFSGGKMMGM
;
A
#
# COMPACT_ATOMS: atom_id res chain seq x y z
N MET A 1 17.05 14.49 -10.58
CA MET A 1 16.28 15.33 -9.65
C MET A 1 15.67 16.59 -10.25
N LYS A 2 16.39 17.39 -11.08
CA LYS A 2 15.84 18.65 -11.66
C LYS A 2 14.61 18.45 -12.56
N THR A 3 14.50 17.37 -13.31
CA THR A 3 13.39 17.10 -14.24
C THR A 3 12.07 16.75 -13.53
N ILE A 4 12.13 16.05 -12.40
CA ILE A 4 10.92 15.68 -11.62
C ILE A 4 10.32 16.91 -10.94
N MET A 5 11.18 17.85 -10.51
CA MET A 5 10.73 19.10 -9.90
C MET A 5 10.03 20.02 -10.92
N LEU A 6 10.42 19.99 -12.19
CA LEU A 6 9.79 20.76 -13.27
C LEU A 6 8.37 20.23 -13.60
N ILE A 7 8.17 18.91 -13.57
CA ILE A 7 6.85 18.29 -13.82
C ILE A 7 5.89 18.61 -12.66
N ALA A 8 6.37 18.57 -11.41
CA ALA A 8 5.56 18.94 -10.26
C ALA A 8 5.15 20.44 -10.28
N LEU A 9 6.08 21.34 -10.69
CA LEU A 9 5.76 22.77 -10.82
C LEU A 9 4.78 23.05 -11.96
N SER A 10 4.85 22.32 -13.09
CA SER A 10 3.92 22.50 -14.21
C SER A 10 2.49 22.06 -13.88
N VAL A 11 2.31 21.02 -13.07
CA VAL A 11 0.99 20.60 -12.59
C VAL A 11 0.39 21.63 -11.62
N PHE A 12 1.22 22.27 -10.78
CA PHE A 12 0.77 23.33 -9.87
C PHE A 12 0.39 24.62 -10.60
N SER A 13 1.08 24.99 -11.67
CA SER A 13 0.79 26.20 -12.45
C SER A 13 -0.50 26.09 -13.25
N ILE A 14 -0.87 24.91 -13.73
CA ILE A 14 -2.15 24.69 -14.41
C ILE A 14 -3.34 24.86 -13.46
N SER A 15 -3.19 24.49 -12.18
CA SER A 15 -4.22 24.66 -11.16
C SER A 15 -4.47 26.13 -10.77
N ALA A 16 -3.46 26.98 -10.91
CA ALA A 16 -3.57 28.40 -10.56
C ALA A 16 -4.30 29.25 -11.62
N MET A 17 -4.34 28.82 -12.88
CA MET A 17 -5.00 29.55 -13.96
C MET A 17 -6.51 29.28 -14.07
N ALA A 18 -7.05 28.30 -13.34
CA ALA A 18 -8.47 27.95 -13.36
C ALA A 18 -9.32 28.68 -12.29
N GLN A 19 -8.77 29.68 -11.61
CA GLN A 19 -9.53 30.48 -10.66
C GLN A 19 -10.29 31.64 -11.32
N GLU A 20 -11.36 31.32 -12.01
CA GLU A 20 -12.38 32.31 -12.31
C GLU A 20 -13.15 32.67 -11.02
N LYS A 21 -13.30 33.97 -10.79
CA LYS A 21 -13.97 34.56 -9.62
C LYS A 21 -15.50 34.21 -9.60
N THR A 22 -15.85 33.00 -9.27
CA THR A 22 -17.21 32.60 -9.00
C THR A 22 -17.51 32.60 -7.50
N ASN A 23 -18.66 33.14 -7.17
CA ASN A 23 -19.25 33.36 -5.86
C ASN A 23 -18.88 32.30 -4.80
N ASN A 24 -17.90 32.61 -3.96
CA ASN A 24 -17.28 31.71 -3.00
C ASN A 24 -18.26 30.98 -2.06
N LYS A 25 -19.37 31.57 -1.74
CA LYS A 25 -20.36 31.02 -0.80
C LYS A 25 -21.11 29.82 -1.36
N ALA A 26 -21.55 29.84 -2.61
CA ALA A 26 -22.21 28.72 -3.28
C ALA A 26 -21.25 27.56 -3.51
N LYS A 27 -19.95 27.85 -3.76
CA LYS A 27 -18.90 26.87 -3.94
C LYS A 27 -18.60 26.13 -2.62
N TRP A 28 -18.60 26.85 -1.49
CA TRP A 28 -18.40 26.25 -0.16
C TRP A 28 -19.59 25.38 0.28
N GLU A 29 -20.83 25.76 -0.05
CA GLU A 29 -22.01 24.95 0.23
C GLU A 29 -22.03 23.67 -0.62
N LYS A 30 -21.65 23.78 -1.89
CA LYS A 30 -21.52 22.61 -2.77
C LYS A 30 -20.40 21.65 -2.31
N MET A 31 -19.30 22.14 -1.77
CA MET A 31 -18.25 21.32 -1.16
C MET A 31 -18.71 20.61 0.12
N LYS A 32 -19.55 21.26 0.95
CA LYS A 32 -20.14 20.64 2.15
C LYS A 32 -21.15 19.53 1.84
N SER A 33 -21.76 19.54 0.66
CA SER A 33 -22.75 18.55 0.26
C SER A 33 -22.12 17.26 -0.35
N MET A 34 -20.82 17.26 -0.62
CA MET A 34 -20.14 16.11 -1.22
C MET A 34 -19.80 15.07 -0.16
N LYS A 35 -20.58 14.00 -0.15
CA LYS A 35 -20.30 12.84 0.70
C LYS A 35 -19.11 12.06 0.17
N PRO A 36 -18.16 11.63 1.05
CA PRO A 36 -17.10 10.75 0.64
C PRO A 36 -17.68 9.42 0.15
N ILE A 37 -17.16 8.92 -0.93
CA ILE A 37 -17.49 7.61 -1.47
C ILE A 37 -16.54 6.62 -0.82
N PHE A 38 -17.05 5.64 -0.06
CA PHE A 38 -16.21 4.59 0.51
C PHE A 38 -15.74 3.64 -0.58
N THR A 39 -14.46 3.29 -0.51
CA THR A 39 -13.82 2.36 -1.44
C THR A 39 -13.23 1.18 -0.69
N HIS A 40 -13.34 0.02 -1.29
CA HIS A 40 -12.67 -1.19 -0.83
C HIS A 40 -12.19 -1.98 -2.04
N GLY A 41 -11.14 -2.76 -1.86
CA GLY A 41 -10.56 -3.50 -2.97
C GLY A 41 -9.73 -4.69 -2.54
N ILE A 42 -9.55 -5.59 -3.48
CA ILE A 42 -8.65 -6.74 -3.37
C ILE A 42 -7.66 -6.68 -4.52
N GLY A 43 -6.40 -7.00 -4.25
CA GLY A 43 -5.37 -6.92 -5.27
C GLY A 43 -4.18 -7.81 -5.01
N VAL A 44 -3.23 -7.70 -5.93
CA VAL A 44 -1.91 -8.32 -5.84
C VAL A 44 -0.87 -7.23 -5.99
N SER A 45 0.15 -7.29 -5.16
CA SER A 45 1.32 -6.42 -5.30
C SER A 45 2.60 -7.23 -5.42
N PHE A 46 3.55 -6.65 -6.14
CA PHE A 46 4.86 -7.20 -6.42
C PHE A 46 5.92 -6.23 -5.91
N GLN A 47 6.82 -6.73 -5.09
CA GLN A 47 7.98 -5.99 -4.59
C GLN A 47 9.16 -6.92 -4.49
N ASN A 48 10.35 -6.34 -4.48
CA ASN A 48 11.58 -7.08 -4.34
C ASN A 48 12.43 -6.45 -3.22
N PHE A 49 13.00 -7.32 -2.39
CA PHE A 49 13.92 -6.96 -1.33
C PHE A 49 15.22 -7.74 -1.54
N ASP A 50 16.00 -7.31 -2.53
CA ASP A 50 17.21 -8.03 -2.98
C ASP A 50 18.28 -8.04 -1.90
N ALA A 51 18.51 -6.93 -1.21
CA ALA A 51 19.55 -6.84 -0.20
C ALA A 51 19.22 -7.73 1.01
N LEU A 52 17.95 -7.74 1.47
CA LEU A 52 17.53 -8.62 2.54
C LEU A 52 17.57 -10.09 2.12
N ASN A 53 17.04 -10.44 0.95
CA ASN A 53 17.06 -11.83 0.45
C ASN A 53 18.47 -12.35 0.25
N HIS A 54 19.38 -11.54 -0.29
CA HIS A 54 20.79 -11.91 -0.43
C HIS A 54 21.45 -12.16 0.94
N ARG A 55 21.17 -11.29 1.92
CA ARG A 55 21.69 -11.46 3.28
C ARG A 55 21.13 -12.70 3.97
N ILE A 56 19.85 -13.00 3.80
CA ILE A 56 19.18 -14.17 4.37
C ILE A 56 19.68 -15.47 3.74
N ALA A 57 20.04 -15.47 2.46
CA ALA A 57 20.57 -16.63 1.77
C ALA A 57 21.86 -17.20 2.40
N SER A 58 22.63 -16.39 3.15
CA SER A 58 23.79 -16.85 3.91
C SER A 58 23.42 -17.63 5.19
N PHE A 59 22.14 -17.71 5.55
CA PHE A 59 21.63 -18.41 6.73
C PHE A 59 20.78 -19.62 6.32
N PRO A 60 21.33 -20.86 6.35
CA PRO A 60 20.67 -22.03 5.78
C PRO A 60 19.35 -22.43 6.46
N GLN A 61 19.10 -21.89 7.68
CA GLN A 61 17.84 -22.12 8.43
C GLN A 61 16.68 -21.28 7.96
N TYR A 62 16.84 -20.37 7.00
CA TYR A 62 15.78 -19.48 6.51
C TYR A 62 15.55 -19.63 5.01
N ASP A 63 14.34 -19.37 4.57
CA ASP A 63 13.98 -19.20 3.15
C ASP A 63 13.77 -17.72 2.81
N GLY A 64 14.11 -17.35 1.56
CA GLY A 64 13.89 -15.99 1.06
C GLY A 64 12.41 -15.56 1.05
N LEU A 65 12.20 -14.27 1.00
CA LEU A 65 10.85 -13.70 0.90
C LEU A 65 10.25 -13.91 -0.49
N ASN A 66 8.96 -14.20 -0.52
CA ASN A 66 8.20 -14.18 -1.77
C ASN A 66 7.90 -12.75 -2.19
N ASN A 67 8.09 -12.46 -3.47
CA ASN A 67 7.89 -11.12 -4.05
C ASN A 67 6.43 -10.75 -4.26
N ARG A 68 5.50 -11.69 -4.12
CA ARG A 68 4.07 -11.49 -4.35
C ARG A 68 3.30 -11.43 -3.04
N ILE A 69 2.48 -10.38 -2.88
CA ILE A 69 1.59 -10.17 -1.73
C ILE A 69 0.16 -10.01 -2.22
N TRP A 70 -0.78 -10.69 -1.58
CA TRP A 70 -2.21 -10.39 -1.67
C TRP A 70 -2.53 -9.20 -0.79
N THR A 71 -3.32 -8.26 -1.30
CA THR A 71 -3.62 -7.01 -0.61
C THR A 71 -5.13 -6.78 -0.51
N LEU A 72 -5.52 -6.21 0.62
CA LEU A 72 -6.83 -5.62 0.86
C LEU A 72 -6.64 -4.12 1.01
N THR A 73 -7.50 -3.35 0.37
CA THR A 73 -7.49 -1.89 0.43
C THR A 73 -8.84 -1.39 0.92
N ALA A 74 -8.82 -0.40 1.78
CA ALA A 74 -10.00 0.34 2.20
C ALA A 74 -9.69 1.84 2.16
N GLY A 75 -10.70 2.67 1.89
CA GLY A 75 -10.47 4.10 1.82
C GLY A 75 -11.71 4.92 1.53
N SER A 76 -11.48 6.17 1.16
CA SER A 76 -12.48 7.10 0.69
C SER A 76 -12.01 7.82 -0.55
N MET A 77 -12.94 8.09 -1.46
CA MET A 77 -12.69 8.82 -2.69
C MET A 77 -13.68 9.99 -2.78
N HIS A 78 -13.20 11.13 -3.24
CA HIS A 78 -14.02 12.28 -3.59
C HIS A 78 -13.78 12.62 -5.06
N VAL A 79 -14.86 12.85 -5.77
CA VAL A 79 -14.82 13.31 -7.17
C VAL A 79 -15.52 14.63 -7.26
N MET A 80 -14.84 15.68 -7.71
CA MET A 80 -15.36 17.03 -7.85
C MET A 80 -14.88 17.64 -9.15
N ASN A 81 -15.80 17.93 -10.08
CA ASN A 81 -15.46 18.54 -11.37
C ASN A 81 -14.26 17.86 -12.06
N ASN A 82 -14.28 16.54 -12.20
CA ASN A 82 -13.22 15.67 -12.73
C ASN A 82 -11.98 15.56 -11.82
N PHE A 83 -11.88 16.32 -10.75
CA PHE A 83 -10.81 16.18 -9.79
C PHE A 83 -11.09 14.99 -8.87
N VAL A 84 -10.12 14.08 -8.73
CA VAL A 84 -10.23 12.90 -7.88
C VAL A 84 -9.27 13.05 -6.72
N SER A 85 -9.75 12.94 -5.50
CA SER A 85 -8.89 12.80 -4.31
C SER A 85 -9.23 11.48 -3.61
N GLN A 86 -8.21 10.76 -3.21
CA GLN A 86 -8.36 9.44 -2.62
C GLN A 86 -7.48 9.30 -1.38
N MET A 87 -8.03 8.79 -0.30
CA MET A 87 -7.29 8.36 0.88
C MET A 87 -7.45 6.86 1.04
N THR A 88 -6.34 6.13 1.14
CA THR A 88 -6.36 4.66 1.19
C THR A 88 -5.49 4.11 2.32
N VAL A 89 -5.94 3.00 2.88
CA VAL A 89 -5.16 2.11 3.74
C VAL A 89 -5.12 0.75 3.08
N THR A 90 -3.95 0.14 3.02
CA THR A 90 -3.73 -1.17 2.40
C THR A 90 -3.03 -2.07 3.40
N ALA A 91 -3.52 -3.29 3.53
CA ALA A 91 -2.86 -4.36 4.28
C ALA A 91 -2.67 -5.57 3.36
N GLY A 92 -1.59 -6.33 3.56
CA GLY A 92 -1.31 -7.49 2.71
C GLY A 92 -0.41 -8.54 3.34
N SER A 93 -0.44 -9.73 2.72
CA SER A 93 0.41 -10.85 3.13
C SER A 93 0.75 -11.75 1.93
N SER A 94 1.96 -12.32 1.93
CA SER A 94 2.38 -13.29 0.91
C SER A 94 1.62 -14.61 0.98
N LEU A 95 0.98 -14.93 2.11
CA LEU A 95 0.23 -16.18 2.37
C LEU A 95 1.05 -17.47 2.20
N THR A 96 2.37 -17.39 2.09
CA THR A 96 3.25 -18.53 1.76
C THR A 96 4.01 -19.09 2.96
N GLY A 97 4.06 -18.38 4.07
CA GLY A 97 4.79 -18.83 5.25
C GLY A 97 4.07 -19.98 5.96
N ASN A 98 4.82 -21.03 6.30
CA ASN A 98 4.34 -22.12 7.15
C ASN A 98 5.13 -22.09 8.46
N PRO A 99 4.49 -21.86 9.62
CA PRO A 99 5.17 -21.79 10.91
C PRO A 99 5.86 -23.08 11.35
N SER A 100 5.47 -24.23 10.79
CA SER A 100 6.03 -25.54 11.14
C SER A 100 7.19 -25.99 10.24
N LYS A 101 7.49 -25.21 9.21
CA LYS A 101 8.57 -25.54 8.23
C LYS A 101 9.45 -24.33 8.00
N ARG A 102 10.68 -24.59 7.54
CA ARG A 102 11.53 -23.55 6.99
C ARG A 102 10.77 -22.78 5.90
N SER A 103 10.47 -21.50 6.16
CA SER A 103 9.66 -20.68 5.27
C SER A 103 9.73 -19.20 5.67
N SER A 104 9.14 -18.34 4.87
CA SER A 104 9.02 -16.93 5.16
C SER A 104 7.63 -16.37 4.85
N THR A 105 7.24 -15.31 5.53
CA THR A 105 6.04 -14.54 5.25
C THR A 105 6.38 -13.07 5.20
N LEU A 106 5.96 -12.41 4.16
CA LEU A 106 6.04 -10.96 4.04
C LEU A 106 4.64 -10.37 4.30
N ARG A 107 4.55 -9.45 5.25
CA ARG A 107 3.32 -8.69 5.54
C ARG A 107 3.57 -7.22 5.30
N THR A 108 2.56 -6.52 4.85
CA THR A 108 2.62 -5.06 4.68
C THR A 108 1.40 -4.40 5.27
N ILE A 109 1.60 -3.19 5.75
CA ILE A 109 0.56 -2.22 6.04
C ILE A 109 1.04 -0.87 5.53
N GLY A 110 0.17 -0.14 4.89
CA GLY A 110 0.50 1.18 4.37
C GLY A 110 -0.74 2.01 4.16
N GLY A 111 -0.52 3.28 3.87
CA GLY A 111 -1.60 4.19 3.53
C GLY A 111 -1.07 5.41 2.81
N GLY A 112 -1.97 6.15 2.18
CA GLY A 112 -1.57 7.35 1.46
C GLY A 112 -2.75 8.18 1.03
N PHE A 113 -2.39 9.36 0.55
CA PHE A 113 -3.28 10.32 -0.05
C PHE A 113 -2.85 10.52 -1.50
N ASP A 114 -3.79 10.37 -2.43
CA ASP A 114 -3.58 10.48 -3.86
C ASP A 114 -4.50 11.57 -4.43
N LEU A 115 -3.99 12.30 -5.40
CA LEU A 115 -4.72 13.27 -6.20
C LEU A 115 -4.68 12.84 -7.66
N GLY A 116 -5.78 13.03 -8.37
CA GLY A 116 -5.90 12.68 -9.76
C GLY A 116 -6.91 13.54 -10.51
N TYR A 117 -7.05 13.23 -11.78
CA TYR A 117 -7.98 13.92 -12.66
C TYR A 117 -8.63 12.93 -13.61
N ASP A 118 -9.97 12.92 -13.70
CA ASP A 118 -10.69 12.12 -14.67
C ASP A 118 -10.53 12.74 -16.07
N VAL A 119 -9.81 12.02 -16.93
CA VAL A 119 -9.42 12.50 -18.26
C VAL A 119 -10.44 12.13 -19.35
N ILE A 120 -11.47 11.35 -19.02
CA ILE A 120 -12.51 10.96 -19.97
C ILE A 120 -13.80 11.71 -19.64
N PRO A 121 -14.34 12.55 -20.54
CA PRO A 121 -15.62 13.23 -20.36
C PRO A 121 -16.78 12.24 -20.59
N SER A 122 -16.94 11.25 -19.72
CA SER A 122 -17.97 10.22 -19.82
C SER A 122 -18.79 10.14 -18.53
N GLU A 123 -20.10 10.00 -18.66
CA GLU A 123 -20.97 9.77 -17.51
C GLU A 123 -20.84 8.34 -16.94
N THR A 124 -20.36 7.40 -17.76
CA THR A 124 -20.31 5.96 -17.42
C THR A 124 -18.93 5.49 -17.03
N ILE A 125 -17.88 6.00 -17.65
CA ILE A 125 -16.50 5.54 -17.45
C ILE A 125 -15.66 6.67 -16.89
N MET A 126 -14.80 6.36 -15.93
CA MET A 126 -13.77 7.24 -15.41
C MET A 126 -12.40 6.63 -15.69
N LEU A 127 -11.46 7.46 -16.17
CA LEU A 127 -10.04 7.11 -16.28
C LEU A 127 -9.23 8.22 -15.61
N TYR A 128 -8.55 7.89 -14.54
CA TYR A 128 -7.89 8.90 -13.71
C TYR A 128 -6.46 8.49 -13.34
N PRO A 129 -5.45 9.18 -13.91
CA PRO A 129 -4.11 9.14 -13.38
C PRO A 129 -4.08 9.71 -11.96
N LEU A 130 -3.24 9.14 -11.10
CA LEU A 130 -3.09 9.47 -9.69
C LEU A 130 -1.63 9.76 -9.37
N VAL A 131 -1.41 10.74 -8.53
CA VAL A 131 -0.12 11.02 -7.90
C VAL A 131 -0.35 11.29 -6.42
N GLY A 132 0.51 10.77 -5.57
CA GLY A 132 0.32 10.92 -4.13
C GLY A 132 1.55 10.64 -3.30
N ILE A 133 1.34 10.72 -2.01
CA ILE A 133 2.33 10.42 -0.97
C ILE A 133 1.73 9.49 0.06
N GLY A 134 2.57 8.77 0.77
CA GLY A 134 2.11 7.85 1.80
C GLY A 134 3.23 7.30 2.65
N GLY A 135 2.88 6.30 3.45
CA GLY A 135 3.85 5.54 4.24
C GLY A 135 3.54 4.06 4.12
N GLU A 136 4.58 3.25 4.11
CA GLU A 136 4.48 1.79 4.10
C GLU A 136 5.41 1.15 5.11
N THR A 137 4.94 0.09 5.72
CA THR A 137 5.72 -0.75 6.65
C THR A 137 5.63 -2.19 6.20
N PHE A 138 6.79 -2.82 6.08
CA PHE A 138 6.93 -4.23 5.75
C PHE A 138 7.47 -4.99 6.96
N HIS A 139 6.88 -6.15 7.22
CA HIS A 139 7.31 -7.11 8.22
C HIS A 139 7.76 -8.39 7.53
N ALA A 140 9.06 -8.64 7.51
CA ALA A 140 9.66 -9.89 7.08
C ALA A 140 9.70 -10.87 8.26
N ILE A 141 9.04 -12.03 8.11
CA ILE A 141 8.89 -13.03 9.17
C ILE A 141 9.48 -14.33 8.65
N TYR A 142 10.48 -14.84 9.37
CA TYR A 142 11.18 -16.08 9.02
C TYR A 142 10.89 -17.15 10.06
N TYR A 143 10.56 -18.33 9.58
CA TYR A 143 10.30 -19.52 10.37
C TYR A 143 11.42 -20.53 10.16
N ARG A 144 11.80 -21.22 11.22
CA ARG A 144 12.73 -22.35 11.18
C ARG A 144 11.93 -23.64 11.12
N ASP A 145 12.57 -24.72 10.72
CA ASP A 145 11.98 -26.05 10.85
C ASP A 145 11.95 -26.46 12.32
N VAL A 146 10.77 -26.78 12.80
CA VAL A 146 10.51 -27.15 14.20
C VAL A 146 9.94 -28.57 14.33
N ASN A 147 9.92 -29.34 13.25
CA ASN A 147 9.29 -30.67 13.23
C ASN A 147 9.94 -31.70 14.16
N ALA A 148 11.18 -31.47 14.59
CA ALA A 148 11.93 -32.36 15.47
C ALA A 148 11.88 -31.94 16.96
N VAL A 149 11.10 -30.91 17.34
CA VAL A 149 11.07 -30.42 18.71
C VAL A 149 9.88 -31.03 19.45
N GLU A 150 10.16 -31.70 20.56
CA GLU A 150 9.13 -32.31 21.40
C GLU A 150 8.37 -31.26 22.21
N PHE A 151 7.07 -31.51 22.45
CA PHE A 151 6.21 -30.62 23.22
C PHE A 151 6.73 -30.37 24.63
N ASP A 152 7.17 -31.44 25.33
CA ASP A 152 7.69 -31.34 26.69
C ASP A 152 9.01 -30.54 26.75
N ALA A 153 9.84 -30.63 25.75
CA ALA A 153 11.06 -29.82 25.62
C ALA A 153 10.72 -28.33 25.51
N ILE A 154 9.68 -27.99 24.76
CA ILE A 154 9.19 -26.61 24.65
C ILE A 154 8.63 -26.13 26.00
N ALA A 155 7.81 -26.96 26.67
CA ALA A 155 7.15 -26.58 27.91
C ALA A 155 8.14 -26.34 29.05
N ASN A 156 9.25 -27.09 29.08
CA ASN A 156 10.20 -27.10 30.19
C ASN A 156 11.48 -26.27 29.98
N SER A 157 11.70 -25.73 28.75
CA SER A 157 12.97 -25.05 28.42
C SER A 157 12.78 -23.74 27.71
N THR A 158 13.16 -22.64 28.35
CA THR A 158 13.21 -21.31 27.76
C THR A 158 14.19 -21.24 26.55
N THR A 159 15.29 -22.00 26.63
CA THR A 159 16.27 -22.08 25.53
C THR A 159 15.65 -22.70 24.29
N VAL A 160 14.90 -23.79 24.44
CA VAL A 160 14.18 -24.44 23.32
C VAL A 160 13.11 -23.52 22.77
N GLN A 161 12.31 -22.86 23.62
CA GLN A 161 11.33 -21.86 23.19
C GLN A 161 11.98 -20.76 22.32
N ASN A 162 13.14 -20.25 22.73
CA ASN A 162 13.86 -19.23 21.97
C ASN A 162 14.40 -19.77 20.65
N SER A 163 14.83 -21.03 20.58
CA SER A 163 15.37 -21.64 19.36
C SER A 163 14.33 -21.80 18.24
N ILE A 164 13.07 -22.04 18.59
CA ILE A 164 11.95 -22.19 17.65
C ILE A 164 11.25 -20.86 17.33
N ARG A 165 11.58 -19.79 18.04
CA ARG A 165 10.95 -18.49 17.87
C ARG A 165 11.20 -17.94 16.45
N LYS A 166 10.16 -17.45 15.82
CA LYS A 166 10.25 -16.77 14.53
C LYS A 166 11.11 -15.51 14.63
N THR A 167 11.95 -15.29 13.61
CA THR A 167 12.74 -14.07 13.47
C THR A 167 11.96 -13.04 12.64
N LYS A 168 11.94 -11.79 13.10
CA LYS A 168 11.21 -10.71 12.41
C LYS A 168 12.10 -9.52 12.16
N PHE A 169 11.96 -8.93 10.97
CA PHE A 169 12.56 -7.65 10.62
C PHE A 169 11.48 -6.71 10.11
N VAL A 170 11.70 -5.42 10.30
CA VAL A 170 10.75 -4.35 9.91
C VAL A 170 11.49 -3.34 9.05
N ASN A 171 10.85 -2.93 7.96
CA ASN A 171 11.28 -1.80 7.13
C ASN A 171 10.10 -0.86 6.95
N SER A 172 10.29 0.43 7.20
CA SER A 172 9.24 1.45 7.08
C SER A 172 9.80 2.65 6.36
N ALA A 173 9.07 3.14 5.35
CA ALA A 173 9.48 4.31 4.60
C ALA A 173 8.31 5.23 4.28
N PHE A 174 8.63 6.51 4.14
CA PHE A 174 7.78 7.48 3.49
C PHE A 174 7.90 7.31 1.97
N THR A 175 6.78 7.34 1.25
CA THR A 175 6.70 6.91 -0.14
C THR A 175 6.03 7.95 -1.02
N TYR A 176 6.42 8.01 -2.30
CA TYR A 176 5.62 8.59 -3.35
C TYR A 176 4.83 7.51 -4.09
N ARG A 177 3.71 7.91 -4.67
CA ARG A 177 2.75 7.02 -5.29
C ARG A 177 2.38 7.54 -6.68
N LEU A 178 2.37 6.65 -7.66
CA LEU A 178 1.89 6.91 -9.00
C LEU A 178 0.86 5.84 -9.33
N GLY A 179 -0.26 6.23 -9.92
CA GLY A 179 -1.33 5.29 -10.22
C GLY A 179 -2.12 5.64 -11.46
N LEU A 180 -2.86 4.66 -11.93
CA LEU A 180 -3.87 4.79 -12.97
C LEU A 180 -5.09 3.99 -12.53
N GLY A 181 -6.22 4.64 -12.41
CA GLY A 181 -7.50 4.01 -12.12
C GLY A 181 -8.43 4.10 -13.32
N MET A 182 -9.15 3.01 -13.58
CA MET A 182 -10.26 2.97 -14.51
C MET A 182 -11.46 2.37 -13.80
N SER A 183 -12.61 3.03 -13.83
CA SER A 183 -13.83 2.54 -13.21
C SER A 183 -15.07 2.81 -14.05
N VAL A 184 -16.04 1.93 -13.89
CA VAL A 184 -17.37 2.03 -14.52
C VAL A 184 -18.36 2.40 -13.42
N LYS A 185 -19.14 3.45 -13.66
CA LYS A 185 -20.18 3.91 -12.75
C LYS A 185 -21.41 3.00 -12.86
N SER A 186 -22.02 2.71 -11.74
CA SER A 186 -23.27 1.94 -11.69
C SER A 186 -24.44 2.79 -12.19
N PRO A 187 -25.29 2.29 -13.11
CA PRO A 187 -26.49 3.03 -13.53
C PRO A 187 -27.59 3.06 -12.46
N ARG A 188 -27.48 2.22 -11.41
CA ARG A 188 -28.49 2.11 -10.34
C ARG A 188 -28.12 2.83 -9.06
N ASP A 189 -26.83 3.15 -8.87
CA ASP A 189 -26.31 3.81 -7.69
C ASP A 189 -25.41 4.97 -8.13
N GLU A 190 -25.83 6.20 -7.85
CA GLU A 190 -25.10 7.42 -8.22
C GLU A 190 -23.64 7.44 -7.74
N HIS A 191 -23.33 6.62 -6.74
CA HIS A 191 -22.00 6.55 -6.13
C HIS A 191 -21.32 5.19 -6.28
N GLY A 192 -22.02 4.20 -6.85
CA GLY A 192 -21.47 2.86 -7.06
C GLY A 192 -20.52 2.83 -8.24
N THR A 193 -19.28 2.33 -8.05
CA THR A 193 -18.35 2.07 -9.15
C THR A 193 -17.64 0.73 -8.94
N ILE A 194 -17.31 0.09 -10.05
CA ILE A 194 -16.38 -1.06 -10.09
C ILE A 194 -15.25 -0.66 -11.01
N GLY A 195 -14.02 -0.88 -10.57
CA GLY A 195 -12.85 -0.47 -11.35
C GLY A 195 -11.60 -1.28 -11.06
N ILE A 196 -10.59 -1.02 -11.87
CA ILE A 196 -9.25 -1.55 -11.72
C ILE A 196 -8.31 -0.38 -11.46
N GLN A 197 -7.43 -0.53 -10.50
CA GLN A 197 -6.38 0.45 -10.22
C GLN A 197 -5.02 -0.25 -10.26
N ALA A 198 -4.14 0.26 -11.11
CA ALA A 198 -2.73 -0.08 -11.12
C ALA A 198 -1.93 1.02 -10.42
N GLY A 199 -0.93 0.66 -9.63
CA GLY A 199 -0.15 1.62 -8.88
C GLY A 199 1.30 1.22 -8.73
N TYR A 200 2.16 2.22 -8.71
CA TYR A 200 3.57 2.11 -8.35
C TYR A 200 3.85 2.96 -7.13
N VAL A 201 4.48 2.36 -6.14
CA VAL A 201 4.87 3.01 -4.89
C VAL A 201 6.37 2.85 -4.71
N SER A 202 7.06 3.93 -4.38
CA SER A 202 8.49 3.86 -4.08
C SER A 202 8.85 4.74 -2.89
N GLY A 203 9.77 4.25 -2.06
CA GLY A 203 10.38 5.04 -1.02
C GLY A 203 11.21 6.19 -1.59
N PHE A 204 11.27 7.31 -0.88
CA PHE A 204 12.15 8.43 -1.25
C PHE A 204 13.61 8.10 -1.01
N HIS A 205 13.88 7.21 -0.05
CA HIS A 205 15.22 6.76 0.34
C HIS A 205 15.23 5.26 0.59
N ASP A 206 16.41 4.68 0.55
CA ASP A 206 16.67 3.33 1.02
C ASP A 206 16.70 3.32 2.56
N GLU A 207 15.95 2.39 3.13
CA GLU A 207 15.81 2.26 4.57
C GLU A 207 16.47 0.97 5.07
N LYS A 208 17.09 1.06 6.24
CA LYS A 208 17.65 -0.10 6.93
C LYS A 208 16.54 -0.97 7.52
N TRP A 209 16.72 -2.28 7.38
CA TRP A 209 15.91 -3.21 8.14
C TRP A 209 16.24 -3.14 9.63
N LYS A 210 15.21 -3.11 10.46
CA LYS A 210 15.28 -3.02 11.92
C LYS A 210 14.83 -4.34 12.54
N SER A 211 15.09 -4.54 13.84
CA SER A 211 14.51 -5.64 14.61
C SER A 211 12.99 -5.50 14.73
N ALA A 212 12.32 -6.52 15.25
CA ALA A 212 10.88 -6.48 15.52
C ALA A 212 10.48 -5.35 16.50
N GLU A 213 11.40 -4.97 17.36
CA GLU A 213 11.25 -3.89 18.36
C GLU A 213 11.75 -2.54 17.81
N TYR A 214 11.90 -2.41 16.49
CA TYR A 214 12.39 -1.20 15.79
C TYR A 214 13.81 -0.76 16.16
N GLN A 215 14.62 -1.66 16.72
CA GLN A 215 16.00 -1.36 17.04
C GLN A 215 16.86 -1.33 15.77
N ASN A 216 17.80 -0.40 15.70
CA ASN A 216 18.77 -0.32 14.63
C ASN A 216 19.79 -1.47 14.74
N LEU A 217 20.05 -2.11 13.61
CA LEU A 217 21.03 -3.20 13.50
C LEU A 217 22.27 -2.67 12.78
N SER A 218 23.46 -2.92 13.32
CA SER A 218 24.73 -2.34 12.83
C SER A 218 25.06 -2.72 11.39
N ASN A 219 24.69 -3.91 10.94
CA ASN A 219 24.97 -4.45 9.61
C ASN A 219 23.70 -4.81 8.83
N ALA A 220 22.60 -4.13 9.12
CA ALA A 220 21.34 -4.35 8.43
C ALA A 220 21.46 -4.04 6.93
N PRO A 221 20.88 -4.87 6.07
CA PRO A 221 20.75 -4.53 4.66
C PRO A 221 19.84 -3.31 4.47
N HIS A 222 20.07 -2.59 3.38
CA HIS A 222 19.26 -1.46 2.94
C HIS A 222 18.45 -1.87 1.72
N ASP A 223 17.17 -1.62 1.74
CA ASP A 223 16.30 -1.82 0.58
C ASP A 223 15.45 -0.57 0.35
N VAL A 224 15.32 -0.18 -0.91
CA VAL A 224 14.31 0.80 -1.33
C VAL A 224 13.00 0.06 -1.48
N ILE A 225 11.96 0.55 -0.83
CA ILE A 225 10.60 0.06 -1.10
C ILE A 225 10.25 0.40 -2.54
N LYS A 226 10.01 -0.62 -3.37
CA LYS A 226 9.51 -0.50 -4.74
C LYS A 226 8.41 -1.54 -4.91
N ARG A 227 7.19 -1.07 -5.07
CA ARG A 227 6.03 -1.94 -5.16
C ARG A 227 5.16 -1.57 -6.35
N PHE A 228 4.91 -2.52 -7.22
CA PHE A 228 3.87 -2.43 -8.22
C PHE A 228 2.63 -3.19 -7.73
N SER A 229 1.44 -2.67 -7.97
CA SER A 229 0.19 -3.29 -7.54
C SER A 229 -0.89 -3.18 -8.61
N VAL A 230 -1.76 -4.19 -8.64
CA VAL A 230 -3.02 -4.15 -9.40
C VAL A 230 -4.13 -4.59 -8.46
N SER A 231 -5.20 -3.80 -8.40
CA SER A 231 -6.32 -4.02 -7.50
C SER A 231 -7.66 -3.85 -8.23
N LEU A 232 -8.61 -4.69 -7.90
CA LEU A 232 -10.01 -4.50 -8.22
C LEU A 232 -10.62 -3.64 -7.11
N ILE A 233 -11.19 -2.50 -7.46
CA ILE A 233 -11.74 -1.52 -6.54
C ILE A 233 -13.25 -1.46 -6.70
N PHE A 234 -13.94 -1.47 -5.59
CA PHE A 234 -15.39 -1.28 -5.48
C PHE A 234 -15.62 0.00 -4.68
N SER A 235 -16.54 0.82 -5.15
CA SER A 235 -17.03 1.94 -4.36
C SER A 235 -18.55 1.91 -4.28
N GLY A 236 -19.10 2.39 -3.17
CA GLY A 236 -20.53 2.44 -2.96
C GLY A 236 -20.89 3.47 -1.90
N GLY A 237 -22.05 4.10 -2.01
CA GLY A 237 -22.47 5.26 -1.23
C GLY A 237 -23.62 5.03 -0.26
N LYS A 238 -23.81 3.84 0.31
CA LYS A 238 -24.60 3.71 1.54
C LYS A 238 -23.86 2.83 2.53
N MET A 239 -23.28 3.43 3.57
CA MET A 239 -23.18 2.69 4.83
C MET A 239 -24.60 2.22 5.19
N MET A 240 -24.76 0.89 5.42
CA MET A 240 -25.92 0.40 6.12
C MET A 240 -26.11 1.23 7.39
N GLY A 241 -27.22 1.94 7.46
CA GLY A 241 -27.57 2.63 8.69
C GLY A 241 -27.66 1.60 9.82
N MET A 242 -26.83 1.78 10.85
CA MET A 242 -27.15 1.33 12.18
C MET A 242 -28.20 2.24 12.77
#